data_ab89640a23a1cb19bfe0609e9735faa1
#
_entry.id   ab89640a23a1cb19bfe0609e9735faa1
#
_cell.length_a   1.000
_cell.length_b   1.000
_cell.length_c   1.000
_cell.angle_alpha   90.00
_cell.angle_beta   90.00
_cell.angle_gamma   90.00
#
_symmetry.space_group_name_H-M   'P 1'
#
loop_
_entity.id
_entity.type
_entity.pdbx_description
1 polymer ?
#
loop_
_entity_poly.entity_id
_entity_poly.type
_entity_poly.pdbx_seq_one_letter_code
_entity_poly.pdbx_strand_id
1 'polypeptide(L)'
;MRSDVSTTSGIFEANRARGAVRFDVHARDGVTRRGALHESGSLRVRFPSPEGEGLSGVFVNTAGGVAGGDRFDIEISAADRSRLTLTTAAAEKAYRATGPAARLNITLKVGAGAHLSWMPQETILFDRARVQRRFDIDLDEAASLLLCEIVVFGRTAMGERMEQGEFVDHWRLRRGGKLVFAETVRLDGNIGAKLARSAVTKGAAAIGTALIVPGDEALVERIREASDSFAGEVGISAWNGFAMARFCAQDASRLRADMMAVLARTGAALPRLWLN
;
A
#
# COMPACT_ATOMS: atom_id res chain seq x y z
N MET A 1 -31.06 -27.00 -25.63
CA MET A 1 -29.88 -27.09 -24.78
C MET A 1 -29.31 -25.67 -24.56
N ARG A 2 -29.97 -24.87 -23.73
CA ARG A 2 -29.54 -23.51 -23.32
C ARG A 2 -29.99 -23.28 -21.86
N SER A 3 -29.20 -23.68 -20.89
CA SER A 3 -29.50 -23.37 -19.47
C SER A 3 -28.33 -23.48 -18.46
N ASP A 4 -27.07 -23.64 -18.90
CA ASP A 4 -25.98 -23.86 -17.91
C ASP A 4 -24.99 -22.70 -17.70
N VAL A 5 -25.05 -21.61 -18.47
CA VAL A 5 -24.08 -20.51 -18.35
C VAL A 5 -24.44 -19.54 -17.19
N SER A 6 -25.72 -19.42 -16.87
CA SER A 6 -26.21 -18.51 -15.81
C SER A 6 -25.89 -19.01 -14.40
N THR A 7 -25.92 -20.32 -14.17
CA THR A 7 -25.72 -20.92 -12.85
C THR A 7 -24.26 -20.87 -12.41
N THR A 8 -23.32 -21.03 -13.33
CA THR A 8 -21.88 -21.01 -13.04
C THR A 8 -21.40 -19.61 -12.63
N SER A 9 -21.93 -18.56 -13.25
CA SER A 9 -21.60 -17.17 -12.88
C SER A 9 -22.03 -16.83 -11.46
N GLY A 10 -23.22 -17.26 -11.01
CA GLY A 10 -23.72 -17.01 -9.66
C GLY A 10 -22.92 -17.73 -8.57
N ILE A 11 -22.45 -18.94 -8.84
CA ILE A 11 -21.62 -19.70 -7.89
C ILE A 11 -20.23 -19.05 -7.73
N PHE A 12 -19.64 -18.53 -8.80
CA PHE A 12 -18.38 -17.80 -8.74
C PHE A 12 -18.48 -16.50 -7.94
N GLU A 13 -19.57 -15.76 -8.06
CA GLU A 13 -19.81 -14.53 -7.28
C GLU A 13 -20.04 -14.82 -5.79
N ALA A 14 -20.74 -15.91 -5.47
CA ALA A 14 -21.01 -16.31 -4.09
C ALA A 14 -19.75 -16.70 -3.30
N ASN A 15 -18.68 -17.16 -3.98
CA ASN A 15 -17.43 -17.60 -3.37
C ASN A 15 -16.34 -16.52 -3.32
N ARG A 16 -16.65 -15.25 -3.64
CA ARG A 16 -15.69 -14.16 -3.58
C ARG A 16 -15.58 -13.59 -2.17
N ALA A 17 -14.33 -13.37 -1.74
CA ALA A 17 -14.10 -12.72 -0.46
C ALA A 17 -14.58 -11.26 -0.54
N ARG A 18 -15.30 -10.87 0.50
CA ARG A 18 -15.64 -9.47 0.77
C ARG A 18 -15.14 -9.16 2.16
N GLY A 19 -14.40 -8.07 2.30
CA GLY A 19 -13.88 -7.67 3.59
C GLY A 19 -13.96 -6.17 3.75
N ALA A 20 -14.35 -5.71 4.93
CA ALA A 20 -14.27 -4.31 5.25
C ALA A 20 -13.71 -4.10 6.64
N VAL A 21 -12.88 -3.07 6.78
CA VAL A 21 -12.42 -2.54 8.06
C VAL A 21 -12.65 -1.04 8.04
N ARG A 22 -13.40 -0.56 9.03
CA ARG A 22 -13.58 0.87 9.27
C ARG A 22 -13.27 1.15 10.74
N PHE A 23 -12.40 2.10 11.01
CA PHE A 23 -12.15 2.56 12.38
C PHE A 23 -11.66 4.00 12.43
N ASP A 24 -11.80 4.57 13.61
CA ASP A 24 -11.22 5.86 13.97
C ASP A 24 -10.27 5.76 15.16
N VAL A 25 -9.37 6.72 15.23
CA VAL A 25 -8.50 6.93 16.40
C VAL A 25 -8.54 8.39 16.81
N HIS A 26 -8.35 8.64 18.10
CA HIS A 26 -8.32 9.98 18.68
C HIS A 26 -7.25 10.10 19.74
N ALA A 27 -6.70 11.30 19.93
CA ALA A 27 -5.79 11.60 21.01
C ALA A 27 -6.57 11.99 22.28
N ARG A 28 -6.22 11.37 23.40
CA ARG A 28 -6.71 11.74 24.74
C ARG A 28 -5.54 11.73 25.70
N ASP A 29 -5.32 12.86 26.39
CA ASP A 29 -4.22 13.05 27.33
C ASP A 29 -2.84 12.72 26.72
N GLY A 30 -2.61 13.14 25.44
CA GLY A 30 -1.37 12.89 24.70
C GLY A 30 -1.27 11.47 24.10
N VAL A 31 -2.13 10.52 24.47
CA VAL A 31 -2.09 9.14 24.04
C VAL A 31 -3.15 8.87 22.96
N THR A 32 -2.76 8.23 21.88
CA THR A 32 -3.70 7.80 20.83
C THR A 32 -4.46 6.55 21.26
N ARG A 33 -5.78 6.62 21.17
CA ARG A 33 -6.69 5.53 21.48
C ARG A 33 -7.57 5.21 20.29
N ARG A 34 -7.92 3.93 20.18
CA ARG A 34 -8.90 3.47 19.19
C ARG A 34 -10.29 3.90 19.60
N GLY A 35 -11.04 4.45 18.67
CA GLY A 35 -12.48 4.72 18.77
C GLY A 35 -13.32 3.53 18.30
N ALA A 36 -14.34 3.80 17.49
CA ALA A 36 -15.19 2.77 16.92
C ALA A 36 -14.39 1.86 15.96
N LEU A 37 -14.73 0.58 15.95
CA LEU A 37 -14.17 -0.41 15.02
C LEU A 37 -15.29 -1.26 14.43
N HIS A 38 -15.34 -1.29 13.11
CA HIS A 38 -16.20 -2.20 12.34
C HIS A 38 -15.32 -3.11 11.47
N GLU A 39 -15.54 -4.41 11.58
CA GLU A 39 -14.88 -5.44 10.78
C GLU A 39 -15.93 -6.35 10.15
N SER A 40 -15.78 -6.67 8.88
CA SER A 40 -16.65 -7.64 8.20
C SER A 40 -15.88 -8.49 7.20
N GLY A 41 -16.43 -9.64 6.87
CA GLY A 41 -15.85 -10.60 5.92
C GLY A 41 -14.48 -11.10 6.39
N SER A 42 -13.47 -11.07 5.51
CA SER A 42 -12.15 -11.64 5.76
C SER A 42 -11.11 -10.65 6.30
N LEU A 43 -11.39 -9.35 6.31
CA LEU A 43 -10.45 -8.36 6.82
C LEU A 43 -10.59 -8.19 8.33
N ARG A 44 -9.43 -8.11 9.00
CA ARG A 44 -9.31 -7.82 10.43
C ARG A 44 -8.20 -6.82 10.67
N VAL A 45 -8.31 -6.05 11.75
CA VAL A 45 -7.20 -5.26 12.30
C VAL A 45 -6.99 -5.66 13.75
N ARG A 46 -5.73 -5.80 14.14
CA ARG A 46 -5.34 -6.11 15.52
C ARG A 46 -4.45 -4.99 16.03
N PHE A 47 -4.67 -4.60 17.26
CA PHE A 47 -3.91 -3.54 17.91
C PHE A 47 -3.03 -4.22 18.98
N PRO A 48 -1.73 -4.41 18.72
CA PRO A 48 -0.80 -4.91 19.73
C PRO A 48 -0.70 -3.91 20.89
N SER A 49 -0.08 -4.35 21.98
CA SER A 49 0.13 -3.47 23.13
C SER A 49 0.80 -2.17 22.72
N PRO A 50 0.31 -1.01 23.16
CA PRO A 50 0.88 0.28 22.79
C PRO A 50 2.34 0.40 23.21
N GLU A 51 3.16 0.97 22.33
CA GLU A 51 4.53 1.38 22.64
C GLU A 51 4.58 2.92 22.57
N GLY A 52 4.56 3.57 23.73
CA GLY A 52 4.54 5.03 23.82
C GLY A 52 3.15 5.65 23.56
N GLU A 53 3.14 6.86 22.98
CA GLU A 53 1.94 7.69 22.81
C GLU A 53 1.12 7.32 21.57
N GLY A 54 1.73 6.60 20.61
CA GLY A 54 1.10 6.18 19.34
C GLY A 54 0.32 4.89 19.47
N LEU A 55 -0.56 4.65 18.50
CA LEU A 55 -1.27 3.39 18.33
C LEU A 55 -0.75 2.66 17.09
N SER A 56 -0.50 1.36 17.23
CA SER A 56 -0.13 0.50 16.10
C SER A 56 -1.29 -0.45 15.76
N GLY A 57 -1.55 -0.62 14.46
CA GLY A 57 -2.55 -1.56 13.95
C GLY A 57 -1.95 -2.50 12.90
N VAL A 58 -2.31 -3.77 12.99
CA VAL A 58 -1.85 -4.83 12.08
C VAL A 58 -3.06 -5.41 11.34
N PHE A 59 -3.12 -5.21 10.03
CA PHE A 59 -4.13 -5.81 9.18
C PHE A 59 -3.86 -7.29 8.94
N VAL A 60 -4.93 -8.06 8.93
CA VAL A 60 -4.90 -9.50 8.62
C VAL A 60 -6.00 -9.80 7.62
N ASN A 61 -5.64 -10.32 6.45
CA ASN A 61 -6.58 -10.92 5.51
C ASN A 61 -6.70 -12.42 5.81
N THR A 62 -7.79 -12.82 6.45
CA THR A 62 -8.02 -14.22 6.85
C THR A 62 -8.42 -15.12 5.67
N ALA A 63 -8.64 -14.56 4.46
CA ALA A 63 -8.80 -15.34 3.24
C ALA A 63 -7.47 -15.90 2.68
N GLY A 64 -6.32 -15.48 3.26
CA GLY A 64 -5.01 -15.97 2.87
C GLY A 64 -4.47 -15.36 1.58
N GLY A 65 -5.12 -14.33 1.05
CA GLY A 65 -4.74 -13.60 -0.16
C GLY A 65 -5.94 -12.99 -0.87
N VAL A 66 -5.72 -12.49 -2.07
CA VAL A 66 -6.69 -11.77 -2.91
C VAL A 66 -6.91 -12.57 -4.19
N ALA A 67 -8.15 -12.94 -4.47
CA ALA A 67 -8.54 -13.60 -5.72
C ALA A 67 -9.32 -12.66 -6.63
N GLY A 68 -9.34 -12.94 -7.93
CA GLY A 68 -10.10 -12.12 -8.88
C GLY A 68 -11.57 -12.02 -8.48
N GLY A 69 -12.14 -10.81 -8.50
CA GLY A 69 -13.50 -10.51 -8.10
C GLY A 69 -13.70 -10.23 -6.61
N ASP A 70 -12.68 -10.43 -5.77
CA ASP A 70 -12.73 -10.03 -4.34
C ASP A 70 -12.89 -8.51 -4.19
N ARG A 71 -13.47 -8.10 -3.06
CA ARG A 71 -13.65 -6.69 -2.72
C ARG A 71 -13.24 -6.42 -1.28
N PHE A 72 -12.33 -5.46 -1.11
CA PHE A 72 -11.82 -5.03 0.18
C PHE A 72 -11.93 -3.52 0.32
N ASP A 73 -12.60 -3.08 1.38
CA ASP A 73 -12.80 -1.67 1.69
C ASP A 73 -12.18 -1.36 3.06
N ILE A 74 -11.26 -0.40 3.08
CA ILE A 74 -10.57 0.06 4.28
C ILE A 74 -10.81 1.56 4.43
N GLU A 75 -11.42 1.96 5.55
CA GLU A 75 -11.68 3.35 5.87
C GLU A 75 -11.10 3.68 7.25
N ILE A 76 -10.20 4.65 7.32
CA ILE A 76 -9.48 5.01 8.52
C ILE A 76 -9.55 6.51 8.73
N SER A 77 -9.88 6.92 9.96
CA SER A 77 -9.89 8.31 10.36
C SER A 77 -8.98 8.51 11.58
N ALA A 78 -7.90 9.24 11.40
CA ALA A 78 -7.02 9.69 12.47
C ALA A 78 -7.43 11.12 12.86
N ALA A 79 -8.13 11.27 13.99
CA ALA A 79 -8.55 12.59 14.49
C ALA A 79 -7.36 13.44 14.94
N ASP A 80 -7.61 14.70 15.20
CA ASP A 80 -6.58 15.69 15.53
C ASP A 80 -5.56 15.19 16.56
N ARG A 81 -4.28 15.47 16.30
CA ARG A 81 -3.13 15.15 17.15
C ARG A 81 -2.92 13.66 17.44
N SER A 82 -3.67 12.76 16.81
CA SER A 82 -3.45 11.32 16.96
C SER A 82 -2.21 10.84 16.17
N ARG A 83 -1.63 9.73 16.61
CA ARG A 83 -0.47 9.09 16.00
C ARG A 83 -0.79 7.62 15.71
N LEU A 84 -0.90 7.25 14.44
CA LEU A 84 -1.31 5.91 14.03
C LEU A 84 -0.29 5.32 13.06
N THR A 85 0.18 4.12 13.37
CA THR A 85 1.02 3.32 12.48
C THR A 85 0.29 2.05 12.08
N LEU A 86 0.20 1.78 10.78
CA LEU A 86 -0.51 0.64 10.22
C LEU A 86 0.42 -0.19 9.35
N THR A 87 0.35 -1.49 9.53
CA THR A 87 1.07 -2.48 8.74
C THR A 87 0.19 -3.70 8.48
N THR A 88 0.66 -4.68 7.71
CA THR A 88 0.00 -5.97 7.52
C THR A 88 0.79 -7.08 8.21
N ALA A 89 0.10 -8.17 8.61
CA ALA A 89 0.73 -9.29 9.29
C ALA A 89 1.74 -10.05 8.41
N ALA A 90 1.50 -10.03 7.10
CA ALA A 90 2.32 -10.68 6.09
C ALA A 90 2.15 -9.97 4.75
N ALA A 91 2.96 -10.36 3.77
CA ALA A 91 2.79 -9.96 2.37
C ALA A 91 1.42 -10.41 1.85
N GLU A 92 0.75 -9.53 1.09
CA GLU A 92 -0.54 -9.83 0.45
C GLU A 92 -0.30 -10.54 -0.88
N LYS A 93 -0.90 -11.71 -1.05
CA LYS A 93 -0.77 -12.53 -2.26
C LYS A 93 -1.97 -12.29 -3.15
N ALA A 94 -1.75 -11.79 -4.35
CA ALA A 94 -2.80 -11.68 -5.36
C ALA A 94 -2.70 -12.87 -6.32
N TYR A 95 -3.71 -13.73 -6.28
CA TYR A 95 -3.73 -14.98 -7.04
C TYR A 95 -4.14 -14.76 -8.49
N ARG A 96 -3.78 -15.71 -9.36
CA ARG A 96 -4.25 -15.80 -10.73
C ARG A 96 -5.77 -15.62 -10.78
N ALA A 97 -6.24 -14.77 -11.69
CA ALA A 97 -7.65 -14.52 -11.93
C ALA A 97 -8.07 -14.97 -13.31
N THR A 98 -9.21 -15.67 -13.40
CA THR A 98 -9.86 -16.06 -14.65
C THR A 98 -11.11 -15.23 -14.95
N GLY A 99 -11.46 -14.32 -14.05
CA GLY A 99 -12.64 -13.46 -14.08
C GLY A 99 -12.29 -11.98 -13.86
N PRO A 100 -13.18 -11.21 -13.23
CA PRO A 100 -12.96 -9.78 -12.98
C PRO A 100 -11.78 -9.53 -12.04
N ALA A 101 -11.23 -8.32 -12.08
CA ALA A 101 -10.19 -7.91 -11.17
C ALA A 101 -10.71 -7.83 -9.71
N ALA A 102 -9.85 -8.13 -8.76
CA ALA A 102 -10.09 -7.78 -7.36
C ALA A 102 -10.05 -6.26 -7.19
N ARG A 103 -10.83 -5.73 -6.25
CA ARG A 103 -10.91 -4.31 -5.95
C ARG A 103 -10.56 -4.04 -4.50
N LEU A 104 -9.57 -3.16 -4.29
CA LEU A 104 -9.12 -2.72 -2.98
C LEU A 104 -9.29 -1.21 -2.90
N ASN A 105 -10.17 -0.73 -2.04
CA ASN A 105 -10.40 0.70 -1.82
C ASN A 105 -9.86 1.06 -0.43
N ILE A 106 -8.97 2.03 -0.37
CA ILE A 106 -8.38 2.52 0.86
C ILE A 106 -8.67 4.02 0.97
N THR A 107 -9.39 4.40 2.01
CA THR A 107 -9.70 5.80 2.34
C THR A 107 -9.04 6.17 3.64
N LEU A 108 -8.18 7.18 3.61
CA LEU A 108 -7.45 7.67 4.76
C LEU A 108 -7.81 9.14 5.01
N LYS A 109 -8.25 9.46 6.23
CA LYS A 109 -8.52 10.83 6.69
C LYS A 109 -7.63 11.16 7.87
N VAL A 110 -6.89 12.25 7.80
CA VAL A 110 -5.93 12.64 8.82
C VAL A 110 -6.18 14.09 9.23
N GLY A 111 -6.55 14.28 10.48
CA GLY A 111 -6.90 15.57 11.08
C GLY A 111 -5.70 16.43 11.45
N ALA A 112 -5.97 17.63 11.97
CA ALA A 112 -4.96 18.63 12.26
C ALA A 112 -3.91 18.13 13.28
N GLY A 113 -2.63 18.25 12.93
CA GLY A 113 -1.52 17.81 13.76
C GLY A 113 -1.45 16.28 13.99
N ALA A 114 -2.30 15.51 13.34
CA ALA A 114 -2.23 14.05 13.39
C ALA A 114 -1.14 13.51 12.46
N HIS A 115 -0.66 12.31 12.79
CA HIS A 115 0.30 11.56 11.98
C HIS A 115 -0.24 10.17 11.66
N LEU A 116 -0.22 9.81 10.38
CA LEU A 116 -0.53 8.45 9.92
C LEU A 116 0.66 7.86 9.16
N SER A 117 1.12 6.68 9.60
CA SER A 117 2.02 5.84 8.84
C SER A 117 1.27 4.63 8.28
N TRP A 118 1.22 4.49 6.95
CA TRP A 118 0.70 3.33 6.23
C TRP A 118 1.86 2.57 5.64
N MET A 119 2.24 1.45 6.24
CA MET A 119 3.43 0.66 5.91
C MET A 119 3.08 -0.83 5.84
N PRO A 120 2.32 -1.30 4.85
CA PRO A 120 2.05 -2.72 4.68
C PRO A 120 3.32 -3.48 4.28
N GLN A 121 3.26 -4.81 4.38
CA GLN A 121 4.22 -5.70 3.72
C GLN A 121 3.98 -5.68 2.21
N GLU A 122 4.78 -6.42 1.44
CA GLU A 122 4.71 -6.46 -0.01
C GLU A 122 3.35 -6.97 -0.53
N THR A 123 2.94 -6.46 -1.68
CA THR A 123 1.89 -7.07 -2.51
C THR A 123 2.55 -7.90 -3.59
N ILE A 124 2.36 -9.22 -3.57
CA ILE A 124 2.93 -10.17 -4.53
C ILE A 124 1.88 -10.54 -5.57
N LEU A 125 2.05 -10.08 -6.79
CA LEU A 125 1.16 -10.36 -7.92
C LEU A 125 1.61 -11.64 -8.62
N PHE A 126 0.85 -12.74 -8.51
CA PHE A 126 1.12 -13.97 -9.25
C PHE A 126 0.87 -13.77 -10.75
N ASP A 127 1.43 -14.65 -11.60
CA ASP A 127 1.12 -14.56 -13.02
C ASP A 127 -0.40 -14.62 -13.26
N ARG A 128 -0.88 -13.71 -14.11
CA ARG A 128 -2.30 -13.48 -14.41
C ARG A 128 -3.15 -13.00 -13.24
N ALA A 129 -2.57 -12.47 -12.17
CA ALA A 129 -3.33 -11.73 -11.17
C ALA A 129 -3.99 -10.50 -11.81
N ARG A 130 -5.16 -10.13 -11.30
CA ARG A 130 -5.90 -8.93 -11.73
C ARG A 130 -6.35 -8.15 -10.52
N VAL A 131 -5.75 -6.98 -10.30
CA VAL A 131 -5.97 -6.14 -9.13
C VAL A 131 -6.17 -4.69 -9.56
N GLN A 132 -7.20 -4.07 -9.02
CA GLN A 132 -7.45 -2.63 -9.08
C GLN A 132 -7.47 -2.09 -7.66
N ARG A 133 -6.50 -1.24 -7.33
CA ARG A 133 -6.36 -0.61 -6.02
C ARG A 133 -6.56 0.90 -6.14
N ARG A 134 -7.15 1.47 -5.10
CA ARG A 134 -7.40 2.90 -5.02
C ARG A 134 -7.10 3.42 -3.63
N PHE A 135 -6.31 4.49 -3.57
CA PHE A 135 -6.10 5.31 -2.39
C PHE A 135 -6.78 6.67 -2.56
N ASP A 136 -7.71 6.99 -1.68
CA ASP A 136 -8.26 8.32 -1.51
C ASP A 136 -7.80 8.84 -0.14
N ILE A 137 -6.96 9.88 -0.16
CA ILE A 137 -6.29 10.39 1.03
C ILE A 137 -6.68 11.86 1.20
N ASP A 138 -7.25 12.18 2.36
CA ASP A 138 -7.60 13.53 2.77
C ASP A 138 -6.80 13.92 4.01
N LEU A 139 -5.92 14.91 3.88
CA LEU A 139 -5.10 15.44 4.95
C LEU A 139 -5.53 16.87 5.31
N ASP A 140 -5.57 17.17 6.60
CA ASP A 140 -5.53 18.55 7.06
C ASP A 140 -4.20 19.21 6.65
N GLU A 141 -4.15 20.54 6.57
CA GLU A 141 -2.92 21.27 6.23
C GLU A 141 -1.78 21.03 7.22
N ALA A 142 -2.10 20.83 8.49
CA ALA A 142 -1.15 20.56 9.57
C ALA A 142 -0.90 19.06 9.81
N ALA A 143 -1.55 18.18 9.04
CA ALA A 143 -1.38 16.73 9.15
C ALA A 143 -0.07 16.25 8.53
N SER A 144 0.40 15.09 8.99
CA SER A 144 1.55 14.37 8.41
C SER A 144 1.19 12.95 7.99
N LEU A 145 1.81 12.49 6.92
CA LEU A 145 1.59 11.16 6.35
C LEU A 145 2.93 10.54 5.93
N LEU A 146 3.11 9.28 6.25
CA LEU A 146 4.08 8.41 5.62
C LEU A 146 3.32 7.22 5.02
N LEU A 147 3.31 7.11 3.70
CA LEU A 147 2.67 5.98 3.02
C LEU A 147 3.68 5.32 2.11
N CYS A 148 3.89 4.00 2.27
CA CYS A 148 4.75 3.24 1.39
C CYS A 148 4.06 1.97 0.89
N GLU A 149 4.41 1.55 -0.30
CA GLU A 149 3.91 0.36 -0.96
C GLU A 149 5.03 -0.31 -1.74
N ILE A 150 5.10 -1.64 -1.63
CA ILE A 150 6.00 -2.49 -2.42
C ILE A 150 5.15 -3.47 -3.22
N VAL A 151 5.38 -3.53 -4.53
CA VAL A 151 4.70 -4.46 -5.44
C VAL A 151 5.74 -5.37 -6.10
N VAL A 152 5.53 -6.67 -6.00
CA VAL A 152 6.39 -7.70 -6.58
C VAL A 152 5.66 -8.42 -7.70
N PHE A 153 6.26 -8.48 -8.89
CA PHE A 153 5.69 -9.07 -10.09
C PHE A 153 6.15 -10.53 -10.25
N GLY A 154 5.36 -11.45 -9.70
CA GLY A 154 5.63 -12.88 -9.67
C GLY A 154 6.19 -13.37 -8.34
N ARG A 155 6.10 -14.68 -8.12
CA ARG A 155 6.72 -15.37 -6.97
C ARG A 155 8.19 -15.63 -7.27
N THR A 156 9.03 -14.62 -7.21
CA THR A 156 10.43 -14.70 -7.61
C THR A 156 11.20 -15.82 -6.90
N ALA A 157 10.92 -16.06 -5.60
CA ALA A 157 11.48 -17.18 -4.84
C ALA A 157 11.08 -18.57 -5.38
N MET A 158 10.02 -18.65 -6.18
CA MET A 158 9.55 -19.88 -6.85
C MET A 158 9.88 -19.88 -8.35
N GLY A 159 10.68 -18.94 -8.83
CA GLY A 159 11.04 -18.81 -10.24
C GLY A 159 9.92 -18.29 -11.14
N GLU A 160 8.79 -17.86 -10.59
CA GLU A 160 7.68 -17.30 -11.33
C GLU A 160 7.86 -15.80 -11.58
N ARG A 161 7.56 -15.38 -12.81
CA ARG A 161 7.40 -13.97 -13.20
C ARG A 161 5.96 -13.69 -13.59
N MET A 162 5.49 -12.48 -13.39
CA MET A 162 4.18 -12.04 -13.87
C MET A 162 4.29 -11.63 -15.34
N GLU A 163 3.94 -12.55 -16.25
CA GLU A 163 3.98 -12.29 -17.69
C GLU A 163 2.72 -11.58 -18.19
N GLN A 164 1.58 -11.90 -17.62
CA GLN A 164 0.30 -11.33 -18.00
C GLN A 164 -0.52 -10.94 -16.77
N GLY A 165 -1.55 -10.12 -16.94
CA GLY A 165 -2.49 -9.77 -15.89
C GLY A 165 -2.97 -8.35 -15.96
N GLU A 166 -3.34 -7.82 -14.78
CA GLU A 166 -3.81 -6.46 -14.64
C GLU A 166 -3.41 -5.93 -13.25
N PHE A 167 -2.69 -4.83 -13.22
CA PHE A 167 -2.43 -4.07 -12.01
C PHE A 167 -2.72 -2.60 -12.29
N VAL A 168 -3.75 -2.07 -11.63
CA VAL A 168 -4.12 -0.66 -11.73
C VAL A 168 -4.12 -0.09 -10.32
N ASP A 169 -3.36 0.95 -10.11
CA ASP A 169 -3.20 1.60 -8.80
C ASP A 169 -3.45 3.10 -8.94
N HIS A 170 -4.54 3.56 -8.32
CA HIS A 170 -4.96 4.95 -8.34
C HIS A 170 -4.68 5.62 -7.01
N TRP A 171 -3.93 6.70 -7.01
CA TRP A 171 -3.66 7.50 -5.82
C TRP A 171 -4.20 8.91 -5.98
N ARG A 172 -4.89 9.39 -4.98
CA ARG A 172 -5.34 10.78 -4.87
C ARG A 172 -5.05 11.30 -3.47
N LEU A 173 -4.31 12.40 -3.40
CA LEU A 173 -4.01 13.11 -2.17
C LEU A 173 -4.62 14.49 -2.21
N ARG A 174 -5.47 14.79 -1.23
CA ARG A 174 -5.94 16.13 -0.92
C ARG A 174 -5.29 16.62 0.36
N ARG A 175 -4.96 17.89 0.40
CA ARG A 175 -4.45 18.59 1.57
C ARG A 175 -5.21 19.90 1.72
N GLY A 176 -5.81 20.15 2.90
CA GLY A 176 -6.67 21.32 3.10
C GLY A 176 -7.81 21.37 2.07
N GLY A 177 -8.39 20.22 1.67
CA GLY A 177 -9.45 20.11 0.67
C GLY A 177 -8.99 20.22 -0.79
N LYS A 178 -7.73 20.63 -1.08
CA LYS A 178 -7.19 20.79 -2.44
C LYS A 178 -6.51 19.50 -2.90
N LEU A 179 -6.79 19.06 -4.14
CA LEU A 179 -6.08 17.94 -4.77
C LEU A 179 -4.64 18.40 -5.09
N VAL A 180 -3.64 17.86 -4.37
CA VAL A 180 -2.22 18.22 -4.53
C VAL A 180 -1.44 17.15 -5.29
N PHE A 181 -1.96 15.92 -5.35
CA PHE A 181 -1.37 14.82 -6.12
C PHE A 181 -2.44 13.85 -6.63
N ALA A 182 -2.28 13.42 -7.86
CA ALA A 182 -3.06 12.35 -8.47
C ALA A 182 -2.19 11.55 -9.43
N GLU A 183 -2.23 10.24 -9.32
CA GLU A 183 -1.50 9.33 -10.17
C GLU A 183 -2.30 8.07 -10.47
N THR A 184 -1.96 7.45 -11.59
CA THR A 184 -2.43 6.11 -11.95
C THR A 184 -1.27 5.32 -12.53
N VAL A 185 -0.85 4.27 -11.85
CA VAL A 185 0.00 3.23 -12.43
C VAL A 185 -0.92 2.21 -13.09
N ARG A 186 -0.69 1.92 -14.38
CA ARG A 186 -1.49 0.94 -15.14
C ARG A 186 -0.59 -0.02 -15.91
N LEU A 187 -0.61 -1.26 -15.48
CA LEU A 187 0.01 -2.40 -16.16
C LEU A 187 -1.08 -3.41 -16.47
N ASP A 188 -1.29 -3.73 -17.74
CA ASP A 188 -2.31 -4.67 -18.21
C ASP A 188 -1.81 -5.46 -19.43
N GLY A 189 -2.44 -6.59 -19.72
CA GLY A 189 -2.09 -7.48 -20.82
C GLY A 189 -0.72 -8.11 -20.63
N ASN A 190 0.21 -7.92 -21.58
CA ASN A 190 1.58 -8.43 -21.50
C ASN A 190 2.43 -7.57 -20.56
N ILE A 191 2.37 -7.88 -19.27
CA ILE A 191 3.07 -7.16 -18.21
C ILE A 191 4.58 -7.40 -18.30
N GLY A 192 5.02 -8.63 -18.54
CA GLY A 192 6.44 -8.95 -18.67
C GLY A 192 7.14 -8.10 -19.73
N ALA A 193 6.54 -7.96 -20.93
CA ALA A 193 7.08 -7.10 -21.97
C ALA A 193 7.06 -5.60 -21.59
N LYS A 194 6.08 -5.15 -20.83
CA LYS A 194 6.05 -3.76 -20.33
C LYS A 194 7.16 -3.51 -19.32
N LEU A 195 7.33 -4.41 -18.35
CA LEU A 195 8.39 -4.32 -17.33
C LEU A 195 9.79 -4.40 -17.94
N ALA A 196 9.99 -5.16 -19.02
CA ALA A 196 11.28 -5.26 -19.70
C ALA A 196 11.75 -3.95 -20.36
N ARG A 197 10.83 -2.99 -20.59
CA ARG A 197 11.17 -1.70 -21.22
C ARG A 197 12.08 -0.88 -20.30
N SER A 198 13.11 -0.26 -20.88
CA SER A 198 14.09 0.57 -20.16
C SER A 198 13.46 1.74 -19.39
N ALA A 199 12.40 2.35 -19.96
CA ALA A 199 11.67 3.45 -19.35
C ALA A 199 10.62 3.02 -18.30
N VAL A 200 10.49 1.72 -18.01
CA VAL A 200 9.55 1.19 -17.00
C VAL A 200 10.32 0.63 -15.82
N THR A 201 10.81 -0.60 -15.91
CA THR A 201 11.58 -1.22 -14.82
C THR A 201 12.87 -1.90 -15.27
N LYS A 202 13.22 -1.85 -16.56
CA LYS A 202 14.39 -2.56 -17.12
C LYS A 202 14.39 -4.06 -16.80
N GLY A 203 13.22 -4.67 -16.65
CA GLY A 203 13.05 -6.07 -16.27
C GLY A 203 13.16 -6.35 -14.77
N ALA A 204 13.16 -5.34 -13.92
CA ALA A 204 13.11 -5.52 -12.47
C ALA A 204 11.79 -6.18 -12.04
N ALA A 205 11.86 -6.98 -10.99
CA ALA A 205 10.73 -7.76 -10.48
C ALA A 205 9.95 -7.05 -9.37
N ALA A 206 10.47 -5.95 -8.82
CA ALA A 206 9.80 -5.21 -7.76
C ALA A 206 9.85 -3.70 -8.01
N ILE A 207 8.76 -3.02 -7.68
CA ILE A 207 8.66 -1.56 -7.63
C ILE A 207 8.18 -1.12 -6.25
N GLY A 208 8.55 0.10 -5.87
CA GLY A 208 8.11 0.69 -4.61
C GLY A 208 7.78 2.16 -4.77
N THR A 209 6.95 2.63 -3.87
CA THR A 209 6.58 4.04 -3.75
C THR A 209 6.55 4.43 -2.29
N ALA A 210 7.14 5.57 -1.93
CA ALA A 210 6.93 6.20 -0.62
C ALA A 210 6.48 7.64 -0.83
N LEU A 211 5.33 8.00 -0.23
CA LEU A 211 4.76 9.34 -0.19
C LEU A 211 4.91 9.88 1.23
N ILE A 212 5.56 11.04 1.36
CA ILE A 212 5.97 11.64 2.62
C ILE A 212 5.39 13.06 2.69
N VAL A 213 4.58 13.35 3.71
CA VAL A 213 3.98 14.66 3.98
C VAL A 213 4.24 15.04 5.44
N PRO A 214 4.84 16.19 5.73
CA PRO A 214 5.42 17.14 4.79
C PRO A 214 6.66 16.58 4.11
N GLY A 215 6.99 17.11 2.95
CA GLY A 215 8.21 16.79 2.22
C GLY A 215 8.73 18.02 1.50
N ASP A 216 10.03 18.21 1.60
CA ASP A 216 10.76 19.37 1.10
C ASP A 216 12.09 18.97 0.44
N GLU A 217 12.79 19.94 -0.14
CA GLU A 217 14.08 19.71 -0.76
C GLU A 217 15.16 19.27 0.24
N ALA A 218 15.08 19.71 1.51
CA ALA A 218 16.03 19.27 2.54
C ALA A 218 15.90 17.78 2.83
N LEU A 219 14.69 17.23 2.81
CA LEU A 219 14.47 15.78 2.88
C LEU A 219 15.03 15.06 1.65
N VAL A 220 14.80 15.63 0.46
CA VAL A 220 15.31 15.08 -0.80
C VAL A 220 16.83 14.97 -0.77
N GLU A 221 17.53 16.04 -0.36
CA GLU A 221 18.99 16.05 -0.26
C GLU A 221 19.51 14.99 0.74
N ARG A 222 18.93 14.90 1.94
CA ARG A 222 19.29 13.87 2.93
C ARG A 222 19.16 12.43 2.39
N ILE A 223 18.19 12.20 1.51
CA ILE A 223 18.00 10.87 0.91
C ILE A 223 18.99 10.68 -0.25
N ARG A 224 19.25 11.70 -1.06
CA ARG A 224 20.23 11.66 -2.15
C ARG A 224 21.66 11.43 -1.67
N GLU A 225 22.03 11.94 -0.51
CA GLU A 225 23.33 11.67 0.13
C GLU A 225 23.61 10.17 0.33
N ALA A 226 22.57 9.36 0.37
CA ALA A 226 22.69 7.91 0.50
C ALA A 226 22.61 7.15 -0.82
N SER A 227 22.56 7.85 -1.98
CA SER A 227 22.32 7.23 -3.29
C SER A 227 23.27 6.06 -3.60
N ASP A 228 24.54 6.17 -3.22
CA ASP A 228 25.56 5.14 -3.46
C ASP A 228 25.38 3.88 -2.61
N SER A 229 24.53 3.93 -1.57
CA SER A 229 24.24 2.79 -0.70
C SER A 229 23.03 1.96 -1.16
N PHE A 230 22.25 2.44 -2.12
CA PHE A 230 21.07 1.72 -2.59
C PHE A 230 21.46 0.56 -3.51
N ALA A 231 20.81 -0.59 -3.30
CA ALA A 231 21.02 -1.79 -4.09
C ALA A 231 20.24 -1.79 -5.41
N GLY A 232 19.12 -1.04 -5.45
CA GLY A 232 18.28 -0.83 -6.62
C GLY A 232 18.34 0.61 -7.13
N GLU A 233 17.40 0.96 -7.99
CA GLU A 233 17.22 2.34 -8.44
C GLU A 233 16.27 3.06 -7.49
N VAL A 234 16.71 4.19 -6.94
CA VAL A 234 15.91 5.05 -6.06
C VAL A 234 15.91 6.46 -6.61
N GLY A 235 14.73 6.99 -6.89
CA GLY A 235 14.53 8.39 -7.28
C GLY A 235 13.64 9.10 -6.28
N ILE A 236 13.97 10.35 -5.93
CA ILE A 236 13.13 11.15 -5.03
C ILE A 236 13.02 12.58 -5.54
N SER A 237 11.84 13.15 -5.35
CA SER A 237 11.54 14.57 -5.65
C SER A 237 10.52 15.10 -4.65
N ALA A 238 10.52 16.42 -4.43
CA ALA A 238 9.55 17.11 -3.60
C ALA A 238 8.84 18.22 -4.40
N TRP A 239 7.54 18.37 -4.20
CA TRP A 239 6.72 19.45 -4.74
C TRP A 239 5.40 19.55 -3.98
N ASN A 240 4.72 20.68 -4.03
CA ASN A 240 3.42 20.90 -3.38
C ASN A 240 3.39 20.50 -1.88
N GLY A 241 4.52 20.56 -1.18
CA GLY A 241 4.62 20.25 0.26
C GLY A 241 4.65 18.76 0.61
N PHE A 242 4.91 17.88 -0.36
CA PHE A 242 5.19 16.47 -0.13
C PHE A 242 6.42 16.01 -0.92
N ALA A 243 7.04 14.92 -0.49
CA ALA A 243 8.08 14.23 -1.23
C ALA A 243 7.57 12.84 -1.68
N MET A 244 8.07 12.40 -2.85
CA MET A 244 7.77 11.10 -3.43
C MET A 244 9.05 10.38 -3.77
N ALA A 245 9.28 9.23 -3.16
CA ALA A 245 10.35 8.32 -3.55
C ALA A 245 9.80 7.16 -4.38
N ARG A 246 10.53 6.79 -5.42
CA ARG A 246 10.27 5.66 -6.32
C ARG A 246 11.42 4.69 -6.26
N PHE A 247 11.07 3.42 -6.25
CA PHE A 247 12.02 2.32 -6.11
C PHE A 247 11.81 1.31 -7.21
N CYS A 248 12.92 0.73 -7.68
CA CYS A 248 12.90 -0.33 -8.67
C CYS A 248 14.10 -1.27 -8.39
N ALA A 249 13.84 -2.57 -8.19
CA ALA A 249 14.91 -3.53 -7.91
C ALA A 249 14.60 -4.91 -8.53
N GLN A 250 15.69 -5.68 -8.74
CA GLN A 250 15.59 -7.03 -9.32
C GLN A 250 14.90 -8.02 -8.40
N ASP A 251 14.88 -7.76 -7.09
CA ASP A 251 14.18 -8.57 -6.10
C ASP A 251 13.57 -7.71 -4.97
N ALA A 252 12.59 -8.28 -4.28
CA ALA A 252 11.85 -7.60 -3.23
C ALA A 252 12.71 -7.28 -2.00
N SER A 253 13.70 -8.11 -1.67
CA SER A 253 14.52 -7.94 -0.46
C SER A 253 15.44 -6.72 -0.61
N ARG A 254 16.06 -6.53 -1.77
CA ARG A 254 16.86 -5.33 -2.09
C ARG A 254 15.99 -4.08 -2.06
N LEU A 255 14.83 -4.12 -2.73
CA LEU A 255 13.91 -2.99 -2.72
C LEU A 255 13.46 -2.63 -1.30
N ARG A 256 13.12 -3.65 -0.48
CA ARG A 256 12.76 -3.46 0.93
C ARG A 256 13.89 -2.80 1.72
N ALA A 257 15.15 -3.23 1.54
CA ALA A 257 16.29 -2.64 2.20
C ALA A 257 16.47 -1.15 1.82
N ASP A 258 16.34 -0.82 0.54
CA ASP A 258 16.39 0.56 0.04
C ASP A 258 15.24 1.40 0.60
N MET A 259 14.02 0.84 0.61
CA MET A 259 12.85 1.48 1.20
C MET A 259 13.09 1.78 2.69
N MET A 260 13.57 0.82 3.47
CA MET A 260 13.88 1.00 4.89
C MET A 260 14.95 2.08 5.10
N ALA A 261 15.98 2.12 4.26
CA ALA A 261 17.03 3.13 4.31
C ALA A 261 16.48 4.55 4.03
N VAL A 262 15.53 4.69 3.12
CA VAL A 262 14.83 5.96 2.85
C VAL A 262 13.92 6.32 4.02
N LEU A 263 13.11 5.39 4.51
CA LEU A 263 12.18 5.62 5.62
C LEU A 263 12.91 6.02 6.91
N ALA A 264 14.04 5.42 7.21
CA ALA A 264 14.87 5.79 8.35
C ALA A 264 15.29 7.27 8.32
N ARG A 265 15.52 7.85 7.13
CA ARG A 265 15.88 9.27 6.95
C ARG A 265 14.73 10.24 7.13
N THR A 266 13.51 9.75 7.16
CA THR A 266 12.33 10.56 7.52
C THR A 266 12.15 10.72 9.02
N GLY A 267 12.90 9.97 9.84
CA GLY A 267 12.71 9.89 11.30
C GLY A 267 11.55 8.99 11.73
N ALA A 268 10.94 8.28 10.79
CA ALA A 268 9.83 7.38 11.11
C ALA A 268 10.32 6.10 11.80
N ALA A 269 9.59 5.67 12.82
CA ALA A 269 9.78 4.36 13.43
C ALA A 269 9.19 3.27 12.51
N LEU A 270 9.99 2.26 12.20
CA LEU A 270 9.53 1.12 11.41
C LEU A 270 8.72 0.16 12.31
N PRO A 271 7.59 -0.39 11.81
CA PRO A 271 6.87 -1.44 12.53
C PRO A 271 7.77 -2.65 12.76
N ARG A 272 7.64 -3.33 13.90
CA ARG A 272 8.44 -4.55 14.21
C ARG A 272 8.37 -5.60 13.10
N LEU A 273 7.22 -5.77 12.46
CA LEU A 273 7.04 -6.70 11.35
C LEU A 273 7.84 -6.35 10.09
N TRP A 274 8.41 -5.16 10.02
CA TRP A 274 9.36 -4.78 8.95
C TRP A 274 10.80 -5.19 9.25
N LEU A 275 11.11 -5.48 10.51
CA LEU A 275 12.46 -5.81 10.98
C LEU A 275 12.76 -7.32 11.00
N ASN A 276 11.77 -8.15 10.63
CA ASN A 276 11.89 -9.61 10.60
C ASN A 276 12.35 -10.13 9.23
#